data_dafe2a77984575a9dacdc4a8f3723f12
#
_entry.id   dafe2a77984575a9dacdc4a8f3723f12
#
_cell.length_a   1.000
_cell.length_b   1.000
_cell.length_c   1.000
_cell.angle_alpha   90.00
_cell.angle_beta   90.00
_cell.angle_gamma   90.00
#
_symmetry.space_group_name_H-M   'P 1'
#
loop_
_entity.id
_entity.type
_entity.pdbx_description
1 polymer ?
#
loop_
_entity_poly.entity_id
_entity_poly.type
_entity_poly.pdbx_seq_one_letter_code
_entity_poly.pdbx_strand_id
1 'polypeptide(L)'
;MLGRAVVFVVYVLIGGVLGEGVNLYWPHHAAFTIGMLLAAGLWVAVDNWRLSQLLAWLRSDTSQDGGSKSGVWGELTNRMRRMLRERERKAQDQKARLHDFLAAMQASPNGVMLLDAESRIEWCNQTAANHFGLDVQRDLAQTIGNLERDPGFAAYLASGEFGVGLSMPGRDTTPSVPVKLSVQLHPYGKGRKLLLSRDITVLEQAEAMRRDFVANVSHEIRTPLTVLAGFVETMQSLNLQESERQQYLALMAQQAERMQSLVSDLLTLSKLEGSMLPGLEVRVSVPKLMHQLEADAMALSQVMGSDSGVDHRFEFDCSYQGDLAGVATELLSAMGNLISNAVRYTPVGGQIKAKVYPDTEGRLVFSVADTGPGIATEHLGRLTERFYRVDRSRSRETGGTGLGLAIVKHVAQRHGAVLSIESKVGLGSTISLTFPATRVV
;
A
#
# COMPACT_ATOMS: atom_id res chain seq x y z
N MET A 1 -21.74 -59.09 28.07
CA MET A 1 -21.57 -60.53 28.05
C MET A 1 -22.76 -61.24 28.73
N LEU A 2 -23.23 -60.85 29.90
CA LEU A 2 -24.35 -61.47 30.59
C LEU A 2 -25.62 -61.64 29.73
N GLY A 3 -26.00 -60.62 28.94
CA GLY A 3 -27.20 -60.70 28.08
C GLY A 3 -27.12 -61.76 26.97
N ARG A 4 -25.92 -62.01 26.39
CA ARG A 4 -25.73 -63.09 25.39
C ARG A 4 -25.86 -64.49 26.02
N ALA A 5 -25.31 -64.65 27.22
CA ALA A 5 -25.41 -65.89 27.98
C ALA A 5 -26.86 -66.20 28.36
N VAL A 6 -27.59 -65.19 28.81
CA VAL A 6 -29.02 -65.32 29.13
C VAL A 6 -29.85 -65.71 27.91
N VAL A 7 -29.66 -65.05 26.78
CA VAL A 7 -30.35 -65.32 25.49
C VAL A 7 -29.97 -66.76 25.02
N PHE A 8 -28.72 -67.14 25.08
CA PHE A 8 -28.29 -68.52 24.77
C PHE A 8 -28.98 -69.57 25.64
N VAL A 9 -28.97 -69.36 26.95
CA VAL A 9 -29.64 -70.28 27.88
C VAL A 9 -31.14 -70.35 27.60
N VAL A 10 -31.82 -69.30 27.34
CA VAL A 10 -33.25 -69.24 26.95
C VAL A 10 -33.48 -70.02 25.66
N TYR A 11 -32.64 -69.85 24.63
CA TYR A 11 -32.74 -70.56 23.35
C TYR A 11 -32.58 -72.12 23.57
N VAL A 12 -31.60 -72.47 24.38
CA VAL A 12 -31.35 -73.90 24.69
C VAL A 12 -32.51 -74.52 25.50
N LEU A 13 -33.06 -73.75 26.47
CA LEU A 13 -34.23 -74.24 27.24
C LEU A 13 -35.48 -74.39 26.35
N ILE A 14 -35.74 -73.41 25.49
CA ILE A 14 -36.84 -73.49 24.50
C ILE A 14 -36.67 -74.69 23.60
N GLY A 15 -35.46 -74.94 23.09
CA GLY A 15 -35.13 -76.09 22.29
C GLY A 15 -35.39 -77.45 23.02
N GLY A 16 -35.06 -77.48 24.32
CA GLY A 16 -35.36 -78.60 25.17
C GLY A 16 -36.85 -78.85 25.34
N VAL A 17 -37.62 -77.78 25.63
CA VAL A 17 -39.09 -77.85 25.77
C VAL A 17 -39.76 -78.31 24.47
N LEU A 18 -39.31 -77.77 23.31
CA LEU A 18 -39.81 -78.23 21.99
C LEU A 18 -39.47 -79.67 21.71
N GLY A 19 -38.27 -80.10 22.07
CA GLY A 19 -37.87 -81.53 22.00
C GLY A 19 -38.75 -82.46 22.84
N GLU A 20 -39.11 -82.00 24.04
CA GLU A 20 -40.04 -82.74 24.91
C GLU A 20 -41.46 -82.82 24.31
N GLY A 21 -41.91 -81.71 23.67
CA GLY A 21 -43.19 -81.73 22.91
C GLY A 21 -43.22 -82.75 21.77
N VAL A 22 -42.07 -82.94 21.04
CA VAL A 22 -41.94 -84.02 20.00
C VAL A 22 -41.93 -85.38 20.65
N ASN A 23 -41.36 -85.55 21.87
CA ASN A 23 -41.34 -86.79 22.62
C ASN A 23 -42.77 -87.29 22.98
N LEU A 24 -43.75 -86.42 23.08
CA LEU A 24 -45.15 -86.79 23.29
C LEU A 24 -45.75 -87.50 22.08
N TYR A 25 -45.25 -87.27 20.88
CA TYR A 25 -45.73 -87.91 19.62
C TYR A 25 -44.85 -89.05 19.14
N TRP A 26 -43.56 -89.03 19.58
CA TRP A 26 -42.56 -90.10 19.22
C TRP A 26 -41.65 -90.32 20.41
N PRO A 27 -41.86 -91.37 21.18
CA PRO A 27 -41.14 -91.67 22.41
C PRO A 27 -39.70 -92.11 22.15
N HIS A 28 -38.78 -91.16 22.14
CA HIS A 28 -37.32 -91.34 22.14
C HIS A 28 -36.70 -90.58 23.30
N HIS A 29 -36.02 -91.30 24.22
CA HIS A 29 -35.37 -90.72 25.40
C HIS A 29 -34.31 -89.66 25.11
N ALA A 30 -33.94 -89.43 23.84
CA ALA A 30 -32.95 -88.43 23.40
C ALA A 30 -33.58 -87.19 22.82
N ALA A 31 -34.92 -87.08 22.67
CA ALA A 31 -35.57 -85.90 21.98
C ALA A 31 -35.26 -84.58 22.65
N PHE A 32 -35.25 -84.49 23.97
CA PHE A 32 -34.91 -83.29 24.74
C PHE A 32 -33.47 -82.86 24.46
N THR A 33 -32.49 -83.78 24.52
CA THR A 33 -31.07 -83.41 24.30
C THR A 33 -30.77 -82.99 22.83
N ILE A 34 -31.45 -83.70 21.86
CA ILE A 34 -31.35 -83.34 20.45
C ILE A 34 -31.94 -81.92 20.23
N GLY A 35 -33.10 -81.60 20.84
CA GLY A 35 -33.71 -80.29 20.75
C GLY A 35 -32.79 -79.15 21.28
N MET A 36 -32.16 -79.44 22.43
CA MET A 36 -31.17 -78.49 23.01
C MET A 36 -29.95 -78.25 22.09
N LEU A 37 -29.38 -79.39 21.50
CA LEU A 37 -28.24 -79.27 20.62
C LEU A 37 -28.56 -78.54 19.30
N LEU A 38 -29.74 -78.80 18.73
CA LEU A 38 -30.20 -78.07 17.54
C LEU A 38 -30.42 -76.57 17.80
N ALA A 39 -31.00 -76.24 18.93
CA ALA A 39 -31.18 -74.80 19.31
C ALA A 39 -29.86 -74.11 19.58
N ALA A 40 -28.92 -74.78 20.26
CA ALA A 40 -27.56 -74.27 20.44
C ALA A 40 -26.82 -74.11 19.11
N GLY A 41 -26.90 -75.12 18.20
CA GLY A 41 -26.31 -75.01 16.87
C GLY A 41 -26.89 -73.84 16.02
N LEU A 42 -28.21 -73.72 16.04
CA LEU A 42 -28.89 -72.60 15.37
C LEU A 42 -28.45 -71.22 15.90
N TRP A 43 -28.37 -71.07 17.23
CA TRP A 43 -27.90 -69.87 17.85
C TRP A 43 -26.49 -69.50 17.42
N VAL A 44 -25.54 -70.50 17.45
CA VAL A 44 -24.15 -70.31 17.00
C VAL A 44 -24.09 -69.96 15.50
N ALA A 45 -24.91 -70.60 14.66
CA ALA A 45 -24.97 -70.31 13.22
C ALA A 45 -25.46 -68.88 12.96
N VAL A 46 -26.51 -68.43 13.67
CA VAL A 46 -27.05 -67.07 13.56
C VAL A 46 -26.04 -66.05 14.07
N ASP A 47 -25.32 -66.34 15.16
CA ASP A 47 -24.33 -65.46 15.72
C ASP A 47 -23.09 -65.28 14.78
N ASN A 48 -22.59 -66.41 14.24
CA ASN A 48 -21.54 -66.36 13.23
C ASN A 48 -21.95 -65.70 11.93
N TRP A 49 -23.19 -65.89 11.48
CA TRP A 49 -23.71 -65.17 10.32
C TRP A 49 -23.77 -63.63 10.56
N ARG A 50 -24.17 -63.21 11.77
CA ARG A 50 -24.15 -61.80 12.17
C ARG A 50 -22.72 -61.23 12.21
N LEU A 51 -21.75 -62.00 12.70
CA LEU A 51 -20.33 -61.64 12.70
C LEU A 51 -19.78 -61.51 11.28
N SER A 52 -20.08 -62.50 10.41
CA SER A 52 -19.65 -62.45 9.01
C SER A 52 -20.20 -61.25 8.25
N GLN A 53 -21.45 -60.88 8.49
CA GLN A 53 -22.03 -59.64 7.93
C GLN A 53 -21.33 -58.38 8.45
N LEU A 54 -20.95 -58.32 9.72
CA LEU A 54 -20.22 -57.18 10.29
C LEU A 54 -18.82 -57.10 9.66
N LEU A 55 -18.13 -58.19 9.51
CA LEU A 55 -16.81 -58.26 8.85
C LEU A 55 -16.89 -57.91 7.36
N ALA A 56 -17.93 -58.33 6.65
CA ALA A 56 -18.17 -57.92 5.26
C ALA A 56 -18.42 -56.42 5.12
N TRP A 57 -19.22 -55.85 6.03
CA TRP A 57 -19.45 -54.41 6.08
C TRP A 57 -18.18 -53.59 6.39
N LEU A 58 -17.32 -54.07 7.31
CA LEU A 58 -16.04 -53.43 7.62
C LEU A 58 -15.03 -53.47 6.45
N ARG A 59 -15.17 -54.46 5.54
CA ARG A 59 -14.36 -54.58 4.33
C ARG A 59 -14.92 -53.82 3.14
N SER A 60 -16.23 -53.50 3.16
CA SER A 60 -16.85 -52.68 2.12
C SER A 60 -16.59 -51.20 2.41
N ASP A 61 -16.05 -50.50 1.44
CA ASP A 61 -15.76 -49.06 1.49
C ASP A 61 -17.04 -48.19 1.41
N THR A 62 -18.21 -48.82 1.44
CA THR A 62 -19.50 -48.14 1.30
C THR A 62 -20.16 -47.93 2.67
N SER A 63 -20.38 -46.68 3.02
CA SER A 63 -21.15 -46.22 4.20
C SER A 63 -22.65 -46.54 4.13
N GLN A 64 -23.08 -47.47 3.23
CA GLN A 64 -24.50 -47.81 3.07
C GLN A 64 -24.97 -48.74 4.20
N ASP A 65 -26.23 -48.55 4.57
CA ASP A 65 -26.98 -49.13 5.69
C ASP A 65 -26.74 -50.63 5.92
N GLY A 66 -25.82 -50.92 6.83
CA GLY A 66 -25.90 -52.19 7.54
C GLY A 66 -27.08 -52.12 8.51
N GLY A 67 -28.16 -52.82 8.17
CA GLY A 67 -29.45 -52.74 8.83
C GLY A 67 -29.37 -52.71 10.35
N SER A 68 -30.25 -51.96 10.98
CA SER A 68 -30.43 -51.84 12.41
C SER A 68 -30.58 -53.25 13.04
N LYS A 69 -29.53 -53.73 13.69
CA LYS A 69 -29.55 -54.97 14.42
C LYS A 69 -29.78 -54.67 15.88
N SER A 70 -30.78 -55.31 16.48
CA SER A 70 -31.02 -55.26 17.90
C SER A 70 -29.96 -56.05 18.69
N GLY A 71 -29.69 -55.66 19.93
CA GLY A 71 -28.77 -56.36 20.82
C GLY A 71 -27.31 -55.92 20.74
N VAL A 72 -26.40 -56.69 21.29
CA VAL A 72 -24.96 -56.34 21.46
C VAL A 72 -24.26 -56.04 20.14
N TRP A 73 -24.62 -56.78 19.07
CA TRP A 73 -24.06 -56.52 17.73
C TRP A 73 -24.53 -55.19 17.13
N GLY A 74 -25.75 -54.78 17.43
CA GLY A 74 -26.26 -53.47 17.02
C GLY A 74 -25.55 -52.33 17.75
N GLU A 75 -25.32 -52.50 19.04
CA GLU A 75 -24.58 -51.51 19.85
C GLU A 75 -23.12 -51.36 19.39
N LEU A 76 -22.43 -52.49 19.12
CA LEU A 76 -21.07 -52.49 18.61
C LEU A 76 -20.99 -51.79 17.25
N THR A 77 -21.88 -52.13 16.32
CA THR A 77 -21.96 -51.49 14.99
C THR A 77 -22.19 -49.99 15.09
N ASN A 78 -23.11 -49.54 15.97
CA ASN A 78 -23.40 -48.14 16.18
C ASN A 78 -22.21 -47.36 16.80
N ARG A 79 -21.50 -48.00 17.75
CA ARG A 79 -20.31 -47.40 18.35
C ARG A 79 -19.15 -47.25 17.33
N MET A 80 -18.93 -48.29 16.52
CA MET A 80 -17.93 -48.25 15.44
C MET A 80 -18.28 -47.18 14.39
N ARG A 81 -19.55 -47.09 13.98
CA ARG A 81 -20.00 -46.01 13.07
C ARG A 81 -19.75 -44.59 13.63
N ARG A 82 -20.03 -44.38 14.91
CA ARG A 82 -19.74 -43.09 15.56
C ARG A 82 -18.25 -42.81 15.51
N MET A 83 -17.40 -43.77 15.86
CA MET A 83 -15.93 -43.57 15.83
C MET A 83 -15.39 -43.28 14.43
N LEU A 84 -15.89 -43.99 13.39
CA LEU A 84 -15.50 -43.73 12.01
C LEU A 84 -15.95 -42.33 11.53
N ARG A 85 -17.21 -41.99 11.78
CA ARG A 85 -17.73 -40.65 11.45
C ARG A 85 -16.98 -39.52 12.17
N GLU A 86 -16.61 -39.71 13.43
CA GLU A 86 -15.81 -38.76 14.19
C GLU A 86 -14.40 -38.60 13.59
N ARG A 87 -13.78 -39.71 13.15
CA ARG A 87 -12.47 -39.65 12.48
C ARG A 87 -12.54 -38.99 11.12
N GLU A 88 -13.53 -39.31 10.31
CA GLU A 88 -13.78 -38.68 9.01
C GLU A 88 -14.03 -37.17 9.18
N ARG A 89 -14.88 -36.79 10.15
CA ARG A 89 -15.16 -35.41 10.47
C ARG A 89 -13.91 -34.64 10.89
N LYS A 90 -13.10 -35.23 11.79
CA LYS A 90 -11.81 -34.62 12.19
C LYS A 90 -10.85 -34.48 11.03
N ALA A 91 -10.76 -35.47 10.14
CA ALA A 91 -9.92 -35.41 8.94
C ALA A 91 -10.40 -34.34 7.95
N GLN A 92 -11.73 -34.23 7.77
CA GLN A 92 -12.33 -33.17 6.94
C GLN A 92 -12.11 -31.77 7.55
N ASP A 93 -12.31 -31.61 8.86
CA ASP A 93 -12.04 -30.35 9.56
C ASP A 93 -10.58 -29.92 9.48
N GLN A 94 -9.65 -30.89 9.58
CA GLN A 94 -8.21 -30.59 9.39
C GLN A 94 -7.88 -30.19 7.96
N LYS A 95 -8.46 -30.87 6.96
CA LYS A 95 -8.29 -30.49 5.55
C LYS A 95 -8.86 -29.11 5.26
N ALA A 96 -10.06 -28.81 5.79
CA ALA A 96 -10.68 -27.49 5.64
C ALA A 96 -9.80 -26.39 6.27
N ARG A 97 -9.33 -26.59 7.50
CA ARG A 97 -8.42 -25.63 8.16
C ARG A 97 -7.13 -25.38 7.40
N LEU A 98 -6.53 -26.45 6.85
CA LEU A 98 -5.33 -26.32 6.01
C LEU A 98 -5.63 -25.53 4.74
N HIS A 99 -6.77 -25.83 4.10
CA HIS A 99 -7.22 -25.08 2.90
C HIS A 99 -7.44 -23.60 3.19
N ASP A 100 -8.14 -23.28 4.28
CA ASP A 100 -8.38 -21.90 4.72
C ASP A 100 -7.07 -21.17 5.04
N PHE A 101 -6.13 -21.84 5.68
CA PHE A 101 -4.81 -21.29 5.95
C PHE A 101 -4.04 -20.96 4.67
N LEU A 102 -4.01 -21.88 3.71
CA LEU A 102 -3.34 -21.65 2.42
C LEU A 102 -4.04 -20.56 1.62
N ALA A 103 -5.37 -20.48 1.64
CA ALA A 103 -6.13 -19.40 1.02
C ALA A 103 -5.80 -18.03 1.65
N ALA A 104 -5.68 -17.95 2.97
CA ALA A 104 -5.26 -16.73 3.66
C ALA A 104 -3.82 -16.33 3.29
N MET A 105 -2.90 -17.28 3.19
CA MET A 105 -1.53 -17.01 2.74
C MET A 105 -1.49 -16.55 1.27
N GLN A 106 -2.34 -17.12 0.42
CA GLN A 106 -2.46 -16.72 -0.98
C GLN A 106 -2.99 -15.28 -1.13
N ALA A 107 -3.90 -14.85 -0.27
CA ALA A 107 -4.47 -13.50 -0.24
C ALA A 107 -3.53 -12.44 0.42
N SER A 108 -2.38 -12.84 0.95
CA SER A 108 -1.43 -11.92 1.60
C SER A 108 -0.92 -10.87 0.60
N PRO A 109 -0.91 -9.57 0.99
CA PRO A 109 -0.28 -8.51 0.18
C PRO A 109 1.25 -8.63 0.14
N ASN A 110 1.84 -9.39 1.06
CA ASN A 110 3.27 -9.71 1.04
C ASN A 110 3.51 -11.00 0.25
N GLY A 111 4.62 -11.05 -0.47
CA GLY A 111 5.08 -12.29 -1.08
C GLY A 111 5.55 -13.26 0.01
N VAL A 112 5.01 -14.49 -0.05
CA VAL A 112 5.34 -15.57 0.87
C VAL A 112 5.82 -16.76 0.07
N MET A 113 6.99 -17.30 0.41
CA MET A 113 7.58 -18.45 -0.27
C MET A 113 8.18 -19.40 0.76
N LEU A 114 7.90 -20.69 0.61
CA LEU A 114 8.47 -21.76 1.41
C LEU A 114 9.60 -22.43 0.61
N LEU A 115 10.77 -22.51 1.22
CA LEU A 115 11.96 -23.10 0.65
C LEU A 115 12.37 -24.34 1.47
N ASP A 116 12.82 -25.39 0.79
CA ASP A 116 13.43 -26.55 1.44
C ASP A 116 14.86 -26.26 1.97
N ALA A 117 15.54 -27.28 2.47
CA ALA A 117 16.89 -27.16 2.99
C ALA A 117 17.91 -26.74 1.90
N GLU A 118 17.70 -27.15 0.66
CA GLU A 118 18.49 -26.82 -0.52
C GLU A 118 18.07 -25.50 -1.19
N SER A 119 17.14 -24.76 -0.55
CA SER A 119 16.58 -23.49 -1.06
C SER A 119 15.80 -23.66 -2.37
N ARG A 120 15.13 -24.80 -2.56
CA ARG A 120 14.17 -25.02 -3.65
C ARG A 120 12.79 -24.57 -3.22
N ILE A 121 12.01 -24.07 -4.17
CA ILE A 121 10.68 -23.54 -3.93
C ILE A 121 9.71 -24.72 -3.67
N GLU A 122 9.24 -24.90 -2.43
CA GLU A 122 8.19 -25.85 -2.08
C GLU A 122 6.79 -25.28 -2.37
N TRP A 123 6.61 -24.00 -2.12
CA TRP A 123 5.35 -23.28 -2.33
C TRP A 123 5.59 -21.77 -2.36
N CYS A 124 4.79 -21.04 -3.13
CA CYS A 124 4.74 -19.58 -3.10
C CYS A 124 3.32 -19.08 -3.35
N ASN A 125 3.00 -17.90 -2.83
CA ASN A 125 1.78 -17.20 -3.19
C ASN A 125 1.97 -16.38 -4.48
N GLN A 126 0.84 -15.89 -5.04
CA GLN A 126 0.87 -15.11 -6.28
C GLN A 126 1.68 -13.82 -6.16
N THR A 127 1.64 -13.19 -4.99
CA THR A 127 2.42 -11.97 -4.71
C THR A 127 3.93 -12.24 -4.81
N ALA A 128 4.42 -13.34 -4.23
CA ALA A 128 5.83 -13.71 -4.37
C ALA A 128 6.18 -14.05 -5.83
N ALA A 129 5.30 -14.77 -6.53
CA ALA A 129 5.49 -15.06 -7.94
C ALA A 129 5.63 -13.78 -8.77
N ASN A 130 4.79 -12.79 -8.54
CA ASN A 130 4.88 -11.49 -9.22
C ASN A 130 6.16 -10.74 -8.85
N HIS A 131 6.54 -10.68 -7.56
CA HIS A 131 7.73 -9.98 -7.10
C HIS A 131 9.03 -10.50 -7.76
N PHE A 132 9.14 -11.82 -7.90
CA PHE A 132 10.33 -12.47 -8.47
C PHE A 132 10.16 -12.88 -9.95
N GLY A 133 9.00 -12.61 -10.55
CA GLY A 133 8.68 -12.98 -11.93
C GLY A 133 8.70 -14.49 -12.17
N LEU A 134 8.15 -15.27 -11.23
CA LEU A 134 8.11 -16.72 -11.27
C LEU A 134 6.80 -17.23 -11.89
N ASP A 135 6.89 -18.35 -12.58
CA ASP A 135 5.73 -19.16 -12.96
C ASP A 135 5.50 -20.24 -11.88
N VAL A 136 4.39 -20.11 -11.13
CA VAL A 136 4.06 -20.98 -10.00
C VAL A 136 4.01 -22.47 -10.37
N GLN A 137 3.67 -22.79 -11.63
CA GLN A 137 3.59 -24.20 -12.06
C GLN A 137 4.94 -24.75 -12.55
N ARG A 138 5.72 -23.93 -13.25
CA ARG A 138 6.97 -24.35 -13.88
C ARG A 138 8.16 -24.30 -12.93
N ASP A 139 8.19 -23.31 -12.03
CA ASP A 139 9.38 -22.98 -11.24
C ASP A 139 9.36 -23.61 -9.83
N LEU A 140 8.30 -24.38 -9.49
CA LEU A 140 8.28 -25.22 -8.29
C LEU A 140 9.42 -26.25 -8.33
N ALA A 141 9.98 -26.56 -7.16
CA ALA A 141 11.13 -27.44 -6.96
C ALA A 141 12.45 -26.95 -7.58
N GLN A 142 12.48 -25.76 -8.20
CA GLN A 142 13.73 -25.13 -8.62
C GLN A 142 14.37 -24.33 -7.47
N THR A 143 15.71 -24.24 -7.50
CA THR A 143 16.46 -23.44 -6.52
C THR A 143 16.26 -21.96 -6.80
N ILE A 144 15.80 -21.19 -5.80
CA ILE A 144 15.50 -19.76 -5.94
C ILE A 144 16.70 -18.95 -6.42
N GLY A 145 17.92 -19.29 -6.02
CA GLY A 145 19.15 -18.62 -6.45
C GLY A 145 19.48 -18.76 -7.94
N ASN A 146 18.87 -19.72 -8.65
CA ASN A 146 19.00 -19.85 -10.10
C ASN A 146 18.02 -18.97 -10.87
N LEU A 147 16.88 -18.67 -10.26
CA LEU A 147 15.80 -17.88 -10.82
C LEU A 147 16.02 -16.40 -10.55
N GLU A 148 16.43 -16.06 -9.32
CA GLU A 148 16.81 -14.71 -8.91
C GLU A 148 18.32 -14.55 -8.97
N ARG A 149 18.79 -13.68 -9.90
CA ARG A 149 20.22 -13.51 -10.21
C ARG A 149 20.84 -12.27 -9.60
N ASP A 150 20.13 -11.57 -8.72
CA ASP A 150 20.70 -10.42 -8.02
C ASP A 150 21.90 -10.86 -7.18
N PRO A 151 23.09 -10.25 -7.35
CA PRO A 151 24.28 -10.63 -6.57
C PRO A 151 24.13 -10.44 -5.06
N GLY A 152 23.33 -9.41 -4.65
CA GLY A 152 23.03 -9.16 -3.24
C GLY A 152 22.17 -10.26 -2.65
N PHE A 153 21.18 -10.74 -3.41
CA PHE A 153 20.33 -11.85 -2.98
C PHE A 153 21.12 -13.16 -2.89
N ALA A 154 21.98 -13.44 -3.85
CA ALA A 154 22.84 -14.63 -3.82
C ALA A 154 23.78 -14.62 -2.60
N ALA A 155 24.41 -13.47 -2.30
CA ALA A 155 25.25 -13.30 -1.12
C ALA A 155 24.46 -13.43 0.19
N TYR A 156 23.26 -12.85 0.25
CA TYR A 156 22.36 -12.95 1.40
C TYR A 156 21.92 -14.40 1.67
N LEU A 157 21.57 -15.14 0.63
CA LEU A 157 21.20 -16.55 0.74
C LEU A 157 22.38 -17.43 1.22
N ALA A 158 23.62 -17.10 0.76
CA ALA A 158 24.84 -17.84 1.11
C ALA A 158 25.38 -17.51 2.51
N SER A 159 25.09 -16.31 3.03
CA SER A 159 25.60 -15.85 4.32
C SER A 159 25.10 -16.69 5.49
N GLY A 160 23.88 -17.23 5.39
CA GLY A 160 23.20 -17.90 6.51
C GLY A 160 22.76 -16.97 7.63
N GLU A 161 23.06 -15.68 7.55
CA GLU A 161 22.67 -14.65 8.51
C GLU A 161 21.45 -13.88 8.01
N PHE A 162 20.27 -14.18 8.56
CA PHE A 162 18.99 -13.63 8.11
C PHE A 162 18.38 -12.60 9.07
N GLY A 163 19.18 -12.07 10.00
CA GLY A 163 18.71 -11.09 10.99
C GLY A 163 18.32 -9.74 10.40
N VAL A 164 18.97 -9.33 9.30
CA VAL A 164 18.67 -8.10 8.57
C VAL A 164 18.12 -8.44 7.20
N GLY A 165 17.00 -7.83 6.83
CA GLY A 165 16.41 -8.00 5.49
C GLY A 165 17.27 -7.36 4.41
N LEU A 166 17.17 -7.87 3.18
CA LEU A 166 17.81 -7.35 1.99
C LEU A 166 16.84 -6.44 1.23
N SER A 167 17.29 -5.24 0.83
CA SER A 167 16.59 -4.41 -0.16
C SER A 167 17.18 -4.67 -1.54
N MET A 168 16.33 -5.03 -2.51
CA MET A 168 16.73 -5.36 -3.87
C MET A 168 15.74 -4.80 -4.90
N PRO A 169 16.12 -4.64 -6.18
CA PRO A 169 15.19 -4.28 -7.24
C PRO A 169 14.21 -5.44 -7.51
N GLY A 170 12.93 -5.12 -7.74
CA GLY A 170 11.94 -6.10 -8.20
C GLY A 170 12.12 -6.42 -9.68
N ARG A 171 11.57 -7.53 -10.15
CA ARG A 171 11.70 -8.01 -11.54
C ARG A 171 11.18 -7.01 -12.59
N ASP A 172 10.07 -6.35 -12.28
CA ASP A 172 9.43 -5.39 -13.20
C ASP A 172 10.02 -3.98 -13.11
N THR A 173 11.22 -3.84 -12.50
CA THR A 173 11.91 -2.57 -12.41
C THR A 173 12.30 -2.05 -13.78
N THR A 174 11.79 -0.86 -14.14
CA THR A 174 12.21 -0.10 -15.31
C THR A 174 12.80 1.25 -14.86
N PRO A 175 13.61 1.92 -15.68
CA PRO A 175 14.11 3.26 -15.35
C PRO A 175 13.01 4.28 -15.03
N SER A 176 11.82 4.10 -15.64
CA SER A 176 10.65 4.98 -15.44
C SER A 176 9.79 4.56 -14.24
N VAL A 177 9.80 3.28 -13.86
CA VAL A 177 9.01 2.74 -12.74
C VAL A 177 9.91 1.79 -11.93
N PRO A 178 10.76 2.33 -11.07
CA PRO A 178 11.61 1.51 -10.21
C PRO A 178 10.75 0.81 -9.16
N VAL A 179 10.85 -0.52 -9.08
CA VAL A 179 10.24 -1.34 -8.02
C VAL A 179 11.33 -1.79 -7.07
N LYS A 180 11.12 -1.57 -5.76
CA LYS A 180 12.03 -2.02 -4.70
C LYS A 180 11.33 -3.00 -3.77
N LEU A 181 11.99 -4.12 -3.53
CA LEU A 181 11.53 -5.16 -2.63
C LEU A 181 12.40 -5.23 -1.38
N SER A 182 11.76 -5.37 -0.22
CA SER A 182 12.42 -5.85 0.99
C SER A 182 12.21 -7.35 1.08
N VAL A 183 13.31 -8.12 1.13
CA VAL A 183 13.30 -9.59 1.21
C VAL A 183 13.91 -10.01 2.53
N GLN A 184 13.22 -10.90 3.25
CA GLN A 184 13.69 -11.45 4.51
C GLN A 184 13.51 -12.96 4.54
N LEU A 185 14.55 -13.67 4.98
CA LEU A 185 14.55 -15.12 5.18
C LEU A 185 14.42 -15.43 6.66
N HIS A 186 13.54 -16.37 6.98
CA HIS A 186 13.35 -16.88 8.34
C HIS A 186 13.55 -18.40 8.33
N PRO A 187 14.58 -18.93 9.00
CA PRO A 187 14.77 -20.38 9.12
C PRO A 187 13.66 -20.98 9.98
N TYR A 188 13.13 -22.13 9.57
CA TYR A 188 12.16 -22.90 10.34
C TYR A 188 12.35 -24.42 10.14
N GLY A 189 11.87 -25.20 11.09
CA GLY A 189 11.91 -26.65 11.02
C GLY A 189 13.32 -27.22 10.81
N LYS A 190 13.45 -28.25 9.98
CA LYS A 190 14.75 -28.90 9.70
C LYS A 190 15.41 -28.29 8.46
N GLY A 191 16.04 -27.12 8.61
CA GLY A 191 16.79 -26.46 7.53
C GLY A 191 15.94 -25.74 6.49
N ARG A 192 14.61 -25.74 6.63
CA ARG A 192 13.68 -25.01 5.75
C ARG A 192 13.74 -23.51 6.00
N LYS A 193 13.38 -22.74 5.00
CA LYS A 193 13.37 -21.26 5.08
C LYS A 193 12.03 -20.72 4.60
N LEU A 194 11.51 -19.75 5.33
CA LEU A 194 10.39 -18.90 4.91
C LEU A 194 10.97 -17.61 4.35
N LEU A 195 10.70 -17.34 3.07
CA LEU A 195 11.03 -16.07 2.44
C LEU A 195 9.80 -15.19 2.43
N LEU A 196 9.96 -13.99 2.98
CA LEU A 196 8.98 -12.91 2.92
C LEU A 196 9.50 -11.83 2.00
N SER A 197 8.68 -11.36 1.07
CA SER A 197 8.99 -10.19 0.23
C SER A 197 7.89 -9.15 0.34
N ARG A 198 8.28 -7.89 0.42
CA ARG A 198 7.39 -6.75 0.51
C ARG A 198 7.81 -5.67 -0.48
N ASP A 199 6.86 -5.13 -1.22
CA ASP A 199 7.09 -3.92 -2.01
C ASP A 199 7.26 -2.71 -1.06
N ILE A 200 8.43 -2.11 -1.10
CA ILE A 200 8.80 -0.93 -0.32
C ILE A 200 9.04 0.29 -1.20
N THR A 201 8.63 0.25 -2.46
CA THR A 201 8.89 1.30 -3.45
C THR A 201 8.43 2.67 -2.96
N VAL A 202 7.20 2.76 -2.49
CA VAL A 202 6.63 4.03 -1.98
C VAL A 202 7.37 4.52 -0.74
N LEU A 203 7.74 3.61 0.17
CA LEU A 203 8.50 3.94 1.37
C LEU A 203 9.90 4.47 1.03
N GLU A 204 10.63 3.76 0.18
CA GLU A 204 11.97 4.16 -0.28
C GLU A 204 11.96 5.49 -1.03
N GLN A 205 10.96 5.70 -1.89
CA GLN A 205 10.77 6.97 -2.59
C GLN A 205 10.52 8.11 -1.61
N ALA A 206 9.67 7.90 -0.59
CA ALA A 206 9.41 8.91 0.43
C ALA A 206 10.67 9.23 1.25
N GLU A 207 11.45 8.21 1.63
CA GLU A 207 12.73 8.39 2.34
C GLU A 207 13.80 9.06 1.48
N ALA A 208 13.89 8.72 0.20
CA ALA A 208 14.79 9.39 -0.74
C ALA A 208 14.41 10.87 -0.89
N MET A 209 13.13 11.17 -1.14
CA MET A 209 12.64 12.55 -1.20
C MET A 209 12.93 13.33 0.09
N ARG A 210 12.81 12.71 1.26
CA ARG A 210 13.14 13.35 2.53
C ARG A 210 14.64 13.63 2.66
N ARG A 211 15.51 12.69 2.27
CA ARG A 211 16.97 12.89 2.29
C ARG A 211 17.38 14.01 1.35
N ASP A 212 16.85 14.00 0.12
CA ASP A 212 17.14 15.04 -0.89
C ASP A 212 16.63 16.40 -0.43
N PHE A 213 15.47 16.45 0.23
CA PHE A 213 14.96 17.68 0.82
C PHE A 213 15.93 18.28 1.85
N VAL A 214 16.39 17.50 2.83
CA VAL A 214 17.33 17.98 3.86
C VAL A 214 18.66 18.42 3.24
N ALA A 215 19.18 17.69 2.26
CA ALA A 215 20.39 18.04 1.55
C ALA A 215 20.24 19.37 0.80
N ASN A 216 19.15 19.53 0.05
CA ASN A 216 18.87 20.75 -0.71
C ASN A 216 18.64 21.96 0.20
N VAL A 217 17.89 21.83 1.31
CA VAL A 217 17.74 22.88 2.32
C VAL A 217 19.11 23.34 2.83
N SER A 218 19.98 22.38 3.19
CA SER A 218 21.31 22.69 3.69
C SER A 218 22.14 23.44 2.67
N HIS A 219 22.08 23.08 1.39
CA HIS A 219 22.77 23.78 0.31
C HIS A 219 22.21 25.18 0.06
N GLU A 220 20.88 25.33 0.01
CA GLU A 220 20.23 26.63 -0.26
C GLU A 220 20.40 27.62 0.91
N ILE A 221 20.62 27.16 2.14
CA ILE A 221 20.97 28.01 3.29
C ILE A 221 22.47 28.34 3.31
N ARG A 222 23.34 27.38 3.03
CA ARG A 222 24.80 27.56 3.09
C ARG A 222 25.29 28.62 2.11
N THR A 223 24.75 28.64 0.88
CA THR A 223 25.20 29.55 -0.17
C THR A 223 25.04 31.02 0.22
N PRO A 224 23.86 31.54 0.58
CA PRO A 224 23.70 32.94 0.98
C PRO A 224 24.47 33.27 2.27
N LEU A 225 24.59 32.32 3.20
CA LEU A 225 25.34 32.50 4.44
C LEU A 225 26.84 32.72 4.14
N THR A 226 27.42 31.93 3.23
CA THR A 226 28.81 32.07 2.80
C THR A 226 29.05 33.45 2.13
N VAL A 227 28.10 33.90 1.31
CA VAL A 227 28.16 35.20 0.65
C VAL A 227 28.09 36.33 1.68
N LEU A 228 27.18 36.23 2.65
CA LEU A 228 27.09 37.21 3.77
C LEU A 228 28.38 37.26 4.57
N ALA A 229 28.96 36.08 4.94
CA ALA A 229 30.21 36.01 5.67
C ALA A 229 31.37 36.69 4.88
N GLY A 230 31.44 36.42 3.58
CA GLY A 230 32.45 37.03 2.70
C GLY A 230 32.32 38.56 2.61
N PHE A 231 31.10 39.08 2.52
CA PHE A 231 30.89 40.55 2.53
C PHE A 231 31.27 41.17 3.88
N VAL A 232 30.94 40.53 4.99
CA VAL A 232 31.35 40.99 6.35
C VAL A 232 32.87 41.00 6.45
N GLU A 233 33.56 39.93 6.03
CA GLU A 233 35.02 39.87 6.02
C GLU A 233 35.65 40.96 5.17
N THR A 234 35.09 41.19 3.97
CA THR A 234 35.53 42.27 3.05
C THR A 234 35.37 43.62 3.68
N MET A 235 34.23 43.90 4.32
CA MET A 235 33.97 45.17 5.01
C MET A 235 34.84 45.41 6.25
N GLN A 236 35.31 44.33 6.89
CA GLN A 236 36.22 44.38 8.04
C GLN A 236 37.67 44.54 7.62
N SER A 237 38.08 43.95 6.51
CA SER A 237 39.50 43.89 6.09
C SER A 237 39.92 45.01 5.13
N LEU A 238 38.99 45.61 4.40
CA LEU A 238 39.25 46.63 3.39
C LEU A 238 38.72 48.01 3.82
N ASN A 239 39.49 49.07 3.50
CA ASN A 239 39.08 50.41 3.71
C ASN A 239 38.24 50.89 2.50
N LEU A 240 36.93 50.57 2.52
CA LEU A 240 35.98 50.80 1.44
C LEU A 240 35.53 52.27 1.41
N GLN A 241 35.26 52.78 0.19
CA GLN A 241 34.55 54.05 0.03
C GLN A 241 33.07 53.91 0.45
N GLU A 242 32.43 55.00 0.81
CA GLU A 242 31.06 54.97 1.27
C GLU A 242 30.08 54.39 0.25
N SER A 243 30.27 54.65 -1.03
CA SER A 243 29.47 54.07 -2.13
C SER A 243 29.62 52.54 -2.23
N GLU A 244 30.85 52.05 -2.06
CA GLU A 244 31.11 50.58 -2.08
C GLU A 244 30.50 49.90 -0.85
N ARG A 245 30.62 50.54 0.33
CA ARG A 245 30.01 50.06 1.57
C ARG A 245 28.49 49.96 1.44
N GLN A 246 27.84 50.98 0.89
CA GLN A 246 26.41 51.00 0.63
C GLN A 246 25.99 49.87 -0.34
N GLN A 247 26.79 49.60 -1.37
CA GLN A 247 26.55 48.53 -2.32
C GLN A 247 26.65 47.16 -1.64
N TYR A 248 27.66 46.89 -0.82
CA TYR A 248 27.78 45.66 -0.07
C TYR A 248 26.63 45.45 0.93
N LEU A 249 26.23 46.52 1.63
CA LEU A 249 25.08 46.47 2.53
C LEU A 249 23.77 46.14 1.80
N ALA A 250 23.54 46.68 0.61
CA ALA A 250 22.38 46.38 -0.22
C ALA A 250 22.39 44.88 -0.67
N LEU A 251 23.55 44.37 -1.09
CA LEU A 251 23.69 42.96 -1.44
C LEU A 251 23.47 42.05 -0.24
N MET A 252 23.94 42.41 0.95
CA MET A 252 23.70 41.68 2.19
C MET A 252 22.21 41.65 2.55
N ALA A 253 21.53 42.79 2.45
CA ALA A 253 20.08 42.89 2.68
C ALA A 253 19.31 41.96 1.74
N GLN A 254 19.65 41.94 0.46
CA GLN A 254 19.05 41.06 -0.54
C GLN A 254 19.25 39.56 -0.19
N GLN A 255 20.45 39.16 0.29
CA GLN A 255 20.68 37.79 0.72
C GLN A 255 19.90 37.44 1.98
N ALA A 256 19.75 38.36 2.93
CA ALA A 256 18.96 38.16 4.14
C ALA A 256 17.47 37.99 3.83
N GLU A 257 16.90 38.81 2.96
CA GLU A 257 15.51 38.68 2.48
C GLU A 257 15.27 37.33 1.78
N ARG A 258 16.22 36.91 0.94
CA ARG A 258 16.15 35.62 0.29
C ARG A 258 16.12 34.47 1.29
N MET A 259 16.98 34.52 2.33
CA MET A 259 16.98 33.51 3.40
C MET A 259 15.66 33.52 4.17
N GLN A 260 15.11 34.68 4.47
CA GLN A 260 13.83 34.81 5.15
C GLN A 260 12.68 34.23 4.34
N SER A 261 12.64 34.49 3.03
CA SER A 261 11.67 33.85 2.11
C SER A 261 11.81 32.32 2.10
N LEU A 262 13.04 31.80 2.01
CA LEU A 262 13.30 30.36 2.06
C LEU A 262 12.77 29.73 3.35
N VAL A 263 13.06 30.32 4.51
CA VAL A 263 12.59 29.84 5.81
C VAL A 263 11.06 29.89 5.90
N SER A 264 10.43 30.98 5.41
CA SER A 264 8.97 31.09 5.35
C SER A 264 8.33 30.01 4.49
N ASP A 265 8.88 29.73 3.31
CA ASP A 265 8.41 28.67 2.42
C ASP A 265 8.55 27.28 3.06
N LEU A 266 9.67 27.01 3.74
CA LEU A 266 9.91 25.77 4.48
C LEU A 266 8.90 25.58 5.62
N LEU A 267 8.64 26.63 6.40
CA LEU A 267 7.64 26.59 7.48
C LEU A 267 6.22 26.38 6.94
N THR A 268 5.90 27.01 5.82
CA THR A 268 4.62 26.84 5.14
C THR A 268 4.45 25.39 4.66
N LEU A 269 5.47 24.84 4.00
CA LEU A 269 5.45 23.46 3.53
C LEU A 269 5.33 22.48 4.70
N SER A 270 6.08 22.68 5.78
CA SER A 270 6.02 21.86 6.99
C SER A 270 4.64 21.89 7.65
N LYS A 271 3.99 23.06 7.70
CA LYS A 271 2.61 23.19 8.21
C LYS A 271 1.61 22.45 7.32
N LEU A 272 1.74 22.57 5.99
CA LEU A 272 0.87 21.88 5.03
C LEU A 272 0.96 20.36 5.16
N GLU A 273 2.15 19.81 5.42
CA GLU A 273 2.38 18.37 5.59
C GLU A 273 1.85 17.82 6.91
N GLY A 274 1.93 18.63 7.99
CA GLY A 274 1.55 18.21 9.34
C GLY A 274 0.12 18.52 9.77
N SER A 275 -0.63 19.31 8.97
CA SER A 275 -1.97 19.78 9.34
C SER A 275 -3.08 18.83 8.85
N MET A 276 -4.22 18.84 9.54
CA MET A 276 -5.44 18.16 9.07
C MET A 276 -5.93 18.77 7.75
N LEU A 277 -6.60 17.98 6.93
CA LEU A 277 -7.19 18.47 5.67
C LEU A 277 -8.21 19.58 5.94
N PRO A 278 -8.25 20.65 5.10
CA PRO A 278 -9.23 21.72 5.24
C PRO A 278 -10.66 21.20 5.11
N GLY A 279 -11.48 21.47 6.11
CA GLY A 279 -12.92 21.22 6.06
C GLY A 279 -13.63 22.11 5.02
N LEU A 280 -14.94 21.88 4.86
CA LEU A 280 -15.80 22.69 3.99
C LEU A 280 -16.49 23.82 4.75
N GLU A 281 -16.27 23.93 6.06
CA GLU A 281 -16.98 24.88 6.94
C GLU A 281 -16.38 26.30 6.86
N VAL A 282 -15.07 26.40 6.66
CA VAL A 282 -14.38 27.69 6.57
C VAL A 282 -14.52 28.23 5.16
N ARG A 283 -15.09 29.43 5.03
CA ARG A 283 -15.36 30.08 3.76
C ARG A 283 -14.45 31.28 3.56
N VAL A 284 -13.92 31.43 2.36
CA VAL A 284 -13.03 32.50 1.97
C VAL A 284 -13.64 33.26 0.82
N SER A 285 -13.87 34.54 0.98
CA SER A 285 -14.41 35.41 -0.08
C SER A 285 -13.41 35.51 -1.23
N VAL A 286 -13.81 35.02 -2.40
CA VAL A 286 -12.96 35.03 -3.60
C VAL A 286 -12.64 36.47 -4.07
N PRO A 287 -13.58 37.43 -4.09
CA PRO A 287 -13.28 38.80 -4.45
C PRO A 287 -12.24 39.45 -3.52
N LYS A 288 -12.34 39.22 -2.21
CA LYS A 288 -11.36 39.77 -1.24
C LYS A 288 -9.97 39.18 -1.45
N LEU A 289 -9.92 37.86 -1.72
CA LEU A 289 -8.68 37.18 -2.02
C LEU A 289 -8.02 37.72 -3.29
N MET A 290 -8.80 37.92 -4.35
CA MET A 290 -8.31 38.52 -5.60
C MET A 290 -7.81 39.93 -5.43
N HIS A 291 -8.48 40.75 -4.64
CA HIS A 291 -8.05 42.14 -4.37
C HIS A 291 -6.71 42.19 -3.61
N GLN A 292 -6.52 41.26 -2.63
CA GLN A 292 -5.24 41.12 -1.92
C GLN A 292 -4.12 40.71 -2.89
N LEU A 293 -4.37 39.73 -3.72
CA LEU A 293 -3.42 39.21 -4.71
C LEU A 293 -3.03 40.29 -5.74
N GLU A 294 -3.97 41.13 -6.16
CA GLU A 294 -3.72 42.26 -7.06
C GLU A 294 -2.80 43.28 -6.41
N ALA A 295 -3.07 43.68 -5.16
CA ALA A 295 -2.23 44.62 -4.41
C ALA A 295 -0.80 44.10 -4.25
N ASP A 296 -0.66 42.80 -3.87
CA ASP A 296 0.65 42.14 -3.68
C ASP A 296 1.43 42.07 -5.01
N ALA A 297 0.74 41.77 -6.13
CA ALA A 297 1.33 41.72 -7.46
C ALA A 297 1.87 43.05 -7.94
N MET A 298 1.08 44.12 -7.75
CA MET A 298 1.48 45.49 -8.12
C MET A 298 2.69 45.94 -7.31
N ALA A 299 2.68 45.72 -5.99
CA ALA A 299 3.80 46.04 -5.12
C ALA A 299 5.09 45.29 -5.55
N LEU A 300 4.99 44.01 -5.87
CA LEU A 300 6.14 43.22 -6.34
C LEU A 300 6.66 43.73 -7.70
N SER A 301 5.76 44.08 -8.64
CA SER A 301 6.14 44.60 -9.94
C SER A 301 6.87 45.95 -9.83
N GLN A 302 6.42 46.87 -8.95
CA GLN A 302 7.08 48.16 -8.71
C GLN A 302 8.51 47.98 -8.19
N VAL A 303 8.72 47.03 -7.27
CA VAL A 303 10.07 46.73 -6.76
C VAL A 303 10.98 46.22 -7.88
N MET A 304 10.46 45.36 -8.77
CA MET A 304 11.24 44.78 -9.87
C MET A 304 11.44 45.76 -11.05
N GLY A 305 10.50 46.66 -11.26
CA GLY A 305 10.53 47.67 -12.33
C GLY A 305 11.28 48.96 -11.97
N SER A 306 11.73 49.11 -10.71
CA SER A 306 12.34 50.34 -10.19
C SER A 306 13.52 50.87 -11.02
N ASP A 307 14.32 49.98 -11.59
CA ASP A 307 15.50 50.38 -12.41
C ASP A 307 15.14 50.76 -13.85
N SER A 308 14.01 50.28 -14.39
CA SER A 308 13.60 50.50 -15.77
C SER A 308 12.49 51.53 -15.95
N GLY A 309 11.78 51.89 -14.87
CA GLY A 309 10.62 52.79 -14.88
C GLY A 309 9.41 52.28 -15.65
N VAL A 310 9.37 50.98 -15.97
CA VAL A 310 8.28 50.34 -16.71
C VAL A 310 7.75 49.17 -15.89
N ASP A 311 6.47 49.20 -15.58
CA ASP A 311 5.79 48.11 -14.84
C ASP A 311 5.20 47.07 -15.77
N HIS A 312 4.87 45.88 -15.22
CA HIS A 312 4.10 44.84 -15.92
C HIS A 312 2.68 45.33 -16.19
N ARG A 313 2.06 44.84 -17.26
CA ARG A 313 0.65 45.08 -17.56
C ARG A 313 -0.21 44.00 -16.91
N PHE A 314 -0.96 44.38 -15.90
CA PHE A 314 -1.85 43.45 -15.20
C PHE A 314 -3.27 43.51 -15.74
N GLU A 315 -3.91 42.34 -15.82
CA GLU A 315 -5.34 42.14 -16.07
C GLU A 315 -5.89 41.20 -15.02
N PHE A 316 -6.64 41.74 -14.04
CA PHE A 316 -7.31 40.93 -13.02
C PHE A 316 -8.79 40.83 -13.34
N ASP A 317 -9.33 39.64 -13.51
CA ASP A 317 -10.73 39.35 -13.83
C ASP A 317 -11.29 38.36 -12.79
N CYS A 318 -12.31 38.81 -12.06
CA CYS A 318 -13.01 38.01 -11.07
C CYS A 318 -14.49 37.90 -11.45
N SER A 319 -14.83 36.92 -12.27
CA SER A 319 -16.20 36.65 -12.70
C SER A 319 -17.04 35.95 -11.65
N TYR A 320 -16.46 35.54 -10.54
CA TYR A 320 -17.11 34.83 -9.45
C TYR A 320 -17.16 35.66 -8.19
N GLN A 321 -18.37 35.89 -7.64
CA GLN A 321 -18.61 36.79 -6.47
C GLN A 321 -18.87 35.99 -5.16
N GLY A 322 -18.80 34.65 -5.18
CA GLY A 322 -19.07 33.78 -4.03
C GLY A 322 -17.85 33.49 -3.19
N ASP A 323 -18.02 32.54 -2.33
CA ASP A 323 -16.99 32.05 -1.41
C ASP A 323 -16.40 30.71 -1.89
N LEU A 324 -15.14 30.44 -1.49
CA LEU A 324 -14.47 29.17 -1.66
C LEU A 324 -14.22 28.54 -0.29
N ALA A 325 -14.67 27.29 -0.09
CA ALA A 325 -14.42 26.54 1.14
C ALA A 325 -12.95 26.13 1.24
N GLY A 326 -12.25 26.65 2.25
CA GLY A 326 -10.82 26.38 2.44
C GLY A 326 -10.16 27.27 3.49
N VAL A 327 -8.86 27.14 3.66
CA VAL A 327 -8.05 27.93 4.59
C VAL A 327 -7.47 29.14 3.86
N ALA A 328 -7.84 30.35 4.26
CA ALA A 328 -7.47 31.59 3.59
C ALA A 328 -5.95 31.75 3.40
N THR A 329 -5.15 31.43 4.43
CA THR A 329 -3.69 31.53 4.38
C THR A 329 -3.08 30.53 3.39
N GLU A 330 -3.65 29.32 3.25
CA GLU A 330 -3.19 28.33 2.28
C GLU A 330 -3.53 28.75 0.85
N LEU A 331 -4.77 29.21 0.63
CA LEU A 331 -5.23 29.69 -0.68
C LEU A 331 -4.44 30.93 -1.14
N LEU A 332 -4.24 31.90 -0.24
CA LEU A 332 -3.43 33.09 -0.52
C LEU A 332 -1.98 32.72 -0.86
N SER A 333 -1.40 31.79 -0.10
CA SER A 333 -0.03 31.30 -0.36
C SER A 333 0.08 30.63 -1.73
N ALA A 334 -0.87 29.76 -2.10
CA ALA A 334 -0.83 29.05 -3.39
C ALA A 334 -1.03 30.02 -4.58
N MET A 335 -2.08 30.84 -4.53
CA MET A 335 -2.40 31.78 -5.60
C MET A 335 -1.33 32.89 -5.72
N GLY A 336 -0.83 33.38 -4.58
CA GLY A 336 0.27 34.35 -4.53
C GLY A 336 1.58 33.78 -5.11
N ASN A 337 1.89 32.51 -4.88
CA ASN A 337 3.03 31.86 -5.52
C ASN A 337 2.91 31.79 -7.05
N LEU A 338 1.71 31.55 -7.59
CA LEU A 338 1.49 31.58 -9.04
C LEU A 338 1.69 32.96 -9.62
N ILE A 339 1.14 34.00 -8.99
CA ILE A 339 1.27 35.40 -9.42
C ILE A 339 2.72 35.85 -9.29
N SER A 340 3.38 35.62 -8.16
CA SER A 340 4.77 36.00 -7.95
C SER A 340 5.72 35.34 -8.95
N ASN A 341 5.47 34.07 -9.34
CA ASN A 341 6.20 33.44 -10.41
C ASN A 341 5.97 34.16 -11.75
N ALA A 342 4.73 34.46 -12.10
CA ALA A 342 4.45 35.19 -13.33
C ALA A 342 5.18 36.57 -13.36
N VAL A 343 5.16 37.34 -12.27
CA VAL A 343 5.88 38.60 -12.16
C VAL A 343 7.39 38.41 -12.31
N ARG A 344 7.98 37.42 -11.66
CA ARG A 344 9.42 37.18 -11.67
C ARG A 344 9.97 36.72 -13.01
N TYR A 345 9.18 35.95 -13.75
CA TYR A 345 9.64 35.34 -15.02
C TYR A 345 9.17 36.07 -16.26
N THR A 346 8.24 37.04 -16.13
CA THR A 346 7.84 37.89 -17.25
C THR A 346 8.81 39.08 -17.35
N PRO A 347 9.35 39.38 -18.53
CA PRO A 347 10.13 40.60 -18.71
C PRO A 347 9.30 41.85 -18.38
N VAL A 348 9.97 42.89 -17.90
CA VAL A 348 9.35 44.21 -17.63
C VAL A 348 8.60 44.72 -18.87
N GLY A 349 7.37 45.22 -18.67
CA GLY A 349 6.46 45.63 -19.77
C GLY A 349 5.64 44.49 -20.37
N GLY A 350 5.90 43.22 -19.98
CA GLY A 350 5.10 42.05 -20.37
C GLY A 350 3.71 42.06 -19.73
N GLN A 351 2.84 41.15 -20.16
CA GLN A 351 1.47 41.05 -19.69
C GLN A 351 1.27 39.84 -18.76
N ILE A 352 0.54 40.08 -17.67
CA ILE A 352 0.16 39.03 -16.69
C ILE A 352 -1.36 39.12 -16.50
N LYS A 353 -2.05 37.99 -16.73
CA LYS A 353 -3.51 37.89 -16.59
C LYS A 353 -3.84 36.91 -15.48
N ALA A 354 -4.52 37.36 -14.45
CA ALA A 354 -5.06 36.54 -13.38
C ALA A 354 -6.58 36.53 -13.48
N LYS A 355 -7.18 35.30 -13.60
CA LYS A 355 -8.62 35.14 -13.78
C LYS A 355 -9.19 34.15 -12.80
N VAL A 356 -10.40 34.46 -12.29
CA VAL A 356 -11.23 33.51 -11.54
C VAL A 356 -12.59 33.43 -12.17
N TYR A 357 -12.96 32.21 -12.56
CA TYR A 357 -14.24 31.97 -13.23
C TYR A 357 -14.77 30.55 -12.93
N PRO A 358 -16.10 30.36 -12.88
CA PRO A 358 -16.67 29.03 -12.83
C PRO A 358 -16.60 28.38 -14.22
N ASP A 359 -16.29 27.09 -14.27
CA ASP A 359 -16.37 26.32 -15.50
C ASP A 359 -17.77 25.74 -15.73
N THR A 360 -17.95 24.99 -16.83
CA THR A 360 -19.23 24.37 -17.21
C THR A 360 -19.71 23.27 -16.26
N GLU A 361 -18.83 22.76 -15.39
CA GLU A 361 -19.14 21.71 -14.39
C GLU A 361 -19.33 22.30 -12.98
N GLY A 362 -19.38 23.63 -12.85
CA GLY A 362 -19.53 24.32 -11.57
C GLY A 362 -18.28 24.31 -10.71
N ARG A 363 -17.11 23.94 -11.26
CA ARG A 363 -15.82 24.02 -10.59
C ARG A 363 -15.28 25.46 -10.70
N LEU A 364 -14.53 25.90 -9.72
CA LEU A 364 -13.91 27.23 -9.74
C LEU A 364 -12.48 27.14 -10.26
N VAL A 365 -12.18 27.87 -11.32
CA VAL A 365 -10.84 27.93 -11.92
C VAL A 365 -10.18 29.24 -11.55
N PHE A 366 -9.00 29.18 -10.92
CA PHE A 366 -8.06 30.29 -10.80
C PHE A 366 -6.93 30.05 -11.79
N SER A 367 -6.68 30.96 -12.70
CA SER A 367 -5.64 30.86 -13.72
C SER A 367 -4.77 32.09 -13.76
N VAL A 368 -3.46 31.90 -13.94
CA VAL A 368 -2.47 32.96 -14.15
C VAL A 368 -1.78 32.66 -15.47
N ALA A 369 -1.91 33.59 -16.42
CA ALA A 369 -1.24 33.54 -17.72
C ALA A 369 -0.21 34.67 -17.81
N ASP A 370 0.99 34.35 -18.30
CA ASP A 370 2.08 35.29 -18.49
C ASP A 370 2.61 35.27 -19.92
N THR A 371 3.27 36.32 -20.32
CA THR A 371 3.98 36.47 -21.61
C THR A 371 5.50 36.31 -21.45
N GLY A 372 5.92 35.52 -20.50
CA GLY A 372 7.32 35.25 -20.22
C GLY A 372 7.98 34.33 -21.29
N PRO A 373 9.18 33.84 -21.02
CA PRO A 373 9.94 33.01 -21.98
C PRO A 373 9.32 31.65 -22.24
N GLY A 374 8.31 31.23 -21.45
CA GLY A 374 7.74 29.87 -21.51
C GLY A 374 8.70 28.80 -21.01
N ILE A 375 8.21 27.58 -20.93
CA ILE A 375 8.88 26.44 -20.32
C ILE A 375 8.91 25.27 -21.32
N ALA A 376 10.06 24.63 -21.48
CA ALA A 376 10.19 23.48 -22.35
C ALA A 376 9.47 22.24 -21.75
N THR A 377 8.88 21.42 -22.62
CA THR A 377 8.02 20.30 -22.24
C THR A 377 8.71 19.30 -21.29
N GLU A 378 10.02 19.10 -21.45
CA GLU A 378 10.83 18.23 -20.60
C GLU A 378 10.87 18.64 -19.13
N HIS A 379 10.61 19.90 -18.81
CA HIS A 379 10.61 20.45 -17.46
C HIS A 379 9.23 20.43 -16.80
N LEU A 380 8.14 20.38 -17.60
CA LEU A 380 6.76 20.58 -17.08
C LEU A 380 6.41 19.59 -15.97
N GLY A 381 6.76 18.32 -16.13
CA GLY A 381 6.47 17.28 -15.12
C GLY A 381 7.22 17.44 -13.80
N ARG A 382 8.34 18.20 -13.83
CA ARG A 382 9.24 18.36 -12.70
C ARG A 382 9.09 19.69 -11.96
N LEU A 383 8.37 20.66 -12.51
CA LEU A 383 8.21 22.00 -11.93
C LEU A 383 7.66 22.02 -10.52
N THR A 384 6.90 20.99 -10.14
CA THR A 384 6.34 20.84 -8.80
C THR A 384 7.22 20.06 -7.83
N GLU A 385 8.41 19.60 -8.28
CA GLU A 385 9.41 19.01 -7.39
C GLU A 385 10.04 20.10 -6.51
N ARG A 386 10.34 19.78 -5.26
CA ARG A 386 10.97 20.72 -4.32
C ARG A 386 12.36 21.11 -4.80
N PHE A 387 12.67 22.41 -4.77
CA PHE A 387 13.95 22.99 -5.23
C PHE A 387 14.26 22.80 -6.72
N TYR A 388 13.28 22.32 -7.51
CA TYR A 388 13.47 22.21 -8.93
C TYR A 388 13.41 23.58 -9.61
N ARG A 389 14.34 23.84 -10.53
CA ARG A 389 14.48 25.09 -11.28
C ARG A 389 15.00 24.77 -12.67
N VAL A 390 14.38 25.36 -13.69
CA VAL A 390 14.77 25.17 -15.10
C VAL A 390 16.17 25.73 -15.34
N ASP A 391 16.47 26.93 -14.80
CA ASP A 391 17.77 27.57 -14.90
C ASP A 391 18.24 28.05 -13.53
N ARG A 392 19.33 27.47 -13.03
CA ARG A 392 19.91 27.81 -11.72
C ARG A 392 20.62 29.17 -11.70
N SER A 393 21.09 29.67 -12.84
CA SER A 393 21.83 30.93 -12.94
C SER A 393 20.90 32.14 -12.93
N ARG A 394 19.94 32.18 -13.86
CA ARG A 394 18.93 33.27 -13.94
C ARG A 394 18.06 33.38 -12.70
N SER A 395 17.69 32.26 -12.12
CA SER A 395 16.82 32.28 -10.97
C SER A 395 17.53 32.61 -9.65
N ARG A 396 18.86 32.72 -9.61
CA ARG A 396 19.56 33.36 -8.47
C ARG A 396 19.37 34.90 -8.48
N GLU A 397 19.30 35.50 -9.64
CA GLU A 397 19.05 36.90 -9.81
C GLU A 397 17.60 37.27 -9.48
N THR A 398 16.64 36.43 -9.83
CA THR A 398 15.21 36.64 -9.56
C THR A 398 14.75 36.22 -8.16
N GLY A 399 15.63 35.64 -7.32
CA GLY A 399 15.35 35.32 -5.90
C GLY A 399 14.38 34.16 -5.64
N GLY A 400 14.10 33.31 -6.62
CA GLY A 400 13.20 32.15 -6.43
C GLY A 400 13.80 31.09 -5.51
N THR A 401 13.01 30.51 -4.59
CA THR A 401 13.41 29.43 -3.67
C THR A 401 13.33 28.04 -4.31
N GLY A 402 12.55 27.88 -5.37
CA GLY A 402 12.20 26.59 -5.96
C GLY A 402 11.19 25.79 -5.14
N LEU A 403 10.57 26.39 -4.13
CA LEU A 403 9.54 25.78 -3.29
C LEU A 403 8.11 26.24 -3.63
N GLY A 404 7.96 27.37 -4.30
CA GLY A 404 6.65 27.97 -4.56
C GLY A 404 5.66 27.04 -5.27
N LEU A 405 6.04 26.38 -6.38
CA LEU A 405 5.17 25.43 -7.09
C LEU A 405 4.95 24.12 -6.32
N ALA A 406 5.89 23.71 -5.47
CA ALA A 406 5.66 22.61 -4.54
C ALA A 406 4.60 22.96 -3.49
N ILE A 407 4.62 24.19 -2.95
CA ILE A 407 3.58 24.72 -2.05
C ILE A 407 2.23 24.73 -2.78
N VAL A 408 2.16 25.24 -4.01
CA VAL A 408 0.94 25.24 -4.83
C VAL A 408 0.37 23.83 -4.98
N LYS A 409 1.21 22.86 -5.33
CA LYS A 409 0.80 21.44 -5.45
C LYS A 409 0.24 20.87 -4.14
N HIS A 410 0.91 21.12 -3.00
CA HIS A 410 0.44 20.66 -1.70
C HIS A 410 -0.90 21.28 -1.32
N VAL A 411 -1.06 22.61 -1.52
CA VAL A 411 -2.33 23.30 -1.26
C VAL A 411 -3.43 22.76 -2.18
N ALA A 412 -3.14 22.56 -3.48
CA ALA A 412 -4.08 21.96 -4.42
C ALA A 412 -4.56 20.59 -3.94
N GLN A 413 -3.63 19.70 -3.57
CA GLN A 413 -3.96 18.35 -3.06
C GLN A 413 -4.82 18.41 -1.79
N ARG A 414 -4.49 19.28 -0.84
CA ARG A 414 -5.25 19.46 0.40
C ARG A 414 -6.67 19.95 0.19
N HIS A 415 -6.88 20.79 -0.83
CA HIS A 415 -8.20 21.31 -1.21
C HIS A 415 -8.91 20.46 -2.28
N GLY A 416 -8.36 19.33 -2.70
CA GLY A 416 -8.92 18.50 -3.77
C GLY A 416 -8.93 19.19 -5.13
N ALA A 417 -8.10 20.24 -5.31
CA ALA A 417 -7.98 20.97 -6.56
C ALA A 417 -6.97 20.31 -7.50
N VAL A 418 -7.15 20.53 -8.79
CA VAL A 418 -6.25 20.07 -9.85
C VAL A 418 -5.35 21.22 -10.29
N LEU A 419 -4.04 21.01 -10.26
CA LEU A 419 -3.05 21.92 -10.81
C LEU A 419 -2.77 21.56 -12.27
N SER A 420 -2.94 22.49 -13.20
CA SER A 420 -2.61 22.36 -14.62
C SER A 420 -1.55 23.39 -15.03
N ILE A 421 -0.59 22.96 -15.84
CA ILE A 421 0.49 23.82 -16.34
C ILE A 421 0.55 23.67 -17.87
N GLU A 422 0.29 24.73 -18.58
CA GLU A 422 0.39 24.82 -20.03
C GLU A 422 1.42 25.88 -20.37
N SER A 423 2.45 25.52 -21.14
CA SER A 423 3.51 26.45 -21.50
C SER A 423 4.11 26.12 -22.85
N LYS A 424 4.51 27.16 -23.55
CA LYS A 424 5.23 27.03 -24.81
C LYS A 424 6.38 28.04 -24.85
N VAL A 425 7.58 27.56 -25.15
CA VAL A 425 8.78 28.40 -25.25
C VAL A 425 8.54 29.57 -26.22
N GLY A 426 8.83 30.79 -25.78
CA GLY A 426 8.66 32.02 -26.51
C GLY A 426 7.25 32.62 -26.53
N LEU A 427 6.25 31.93 -25.97
CA LEU A 427 4.86 32.40 -25.91
C LEU A 427 4.36 32.70 -24.49
N GLY A 428 5.02 32.16 -23.47
CA GLY A 428 4.61 32.30 -22.07
C GLY A 428 4.04 31.03 -21.47
N SER A 429 3.43 31.16 -20.28
CA SER A 429 2.86 30.06 -19.52
C SER A 429 1.46 30.40 -19.00
N THR A 430 0.63 29.37 -18.83
CA THR A 430 -0.65 29.45 -18.12
C THR A 430 -0.67 28.38 -17.05
N ILE A 431 -0.82 28.77 -15.80
CA ILE A 431 -0.89 27.86 -14.66
C ILE A 431 -2.25 28.03 -14.01
N SER A 432 -2.98 26.94 -13.81
CA SER A 432 -4.36 26.96 -13.32
C SER A 432 -4.56 26.03 -12.14
N LEU A 433 -5.39 26.46 -11.18
CA LEU A 433 -5.93 25.67 -10.07
C LEU A 433 -7.43 25.51 -10.26
N THR A 434 -7.91 24.29 -10.44
CA THR A 434 -9.33 23.96 -10.61
C THR A 434 -9.85 23.33 -9.32
N PHE A 435 -10.67 24.06 -8.58
CA PHE A 435 -11.28 23.62 -7.33
C PHE A 435 -12.59 22.88 -7.62
N PRO A 436 -12.88 21.75 -6.93
CA PRO A 436 -14.08 20.99 -7.17
C PRO A 436 -15.35 21.77 -6.78
N ALA A 437 -16.46 21.51 -7.47
CA ALA A 437 -17.75 22.17 -7.21
C ALA A 437 -18.23 22.04 -5.75
N THR A 438 -17.82 20.99 -5.03
CA THR A 438 -18.12 20.79 -3.60
C THR A 438 -17.51 21.86 -2.69
N ARG A 439 -16.53 22.63 -3.15
CA ARG A 439 -15.89 23.73 -2.41
C ARG A 439 -16.38 25.09 -2.84
N VAL A 440 -17.14 25.18 -3.91
CA VAL A 440 -17.71 26.44 -4.45
C VAL A 440 -19.02 26.73 -3.72
N VAL A 441 -19.15 27.90 -3.06
CA VAL A 441 -20.27 28.22 -2.17
C VAL A 441 -20.91 29.55 -2.57
#